data_65fc0e09e056b6b7827368070bcd282e
#
_entry.id   65fc0e09e056b6b7827368070bcd282e
#
_cell.length_a   1.000
_cell.length_b   1.000
_cell.length_c   1.000
_cell.angle_alpha   90.00
_cell.angle_beta   90.00
_cell.angle_gamma   90.00
#
_symmetry.space_group_name_H-M   'P 1'
#
loop_
_entity.id
_entity.type
_entity.pdbx_description
1 polymer ?
#
loop_
_entity_poly.entity_id
_entity_poly.type
_entity_poly.pdbx_seq_one_letter_code
_entity_poly.pdbx_strand_id
1 'polypeptide(L)'
;MAALTYLQAAGRALAEEMRRDERVWALGEDLGRGGVFGQYKGLPEEFGPARICDTPISEAGILGAAVGAAMNGTRPVVEMRFSDFALCAVDELINQAAKARYMFGGQTRVPLVVREPVGMWRSSAAQHSQSLEAWYTHIPGLVVVAPATPADNYGLLKAAIRCDDPVVYMEHKNLWGLSGEVPTEDSPIALGQARIVQPGDALTLVSWSASVHTCAEAVQQLAAAGIAVELIDLRTLWPWDQETVFESVRKTGRLLCVHEAVQVGGFGAEIAATVAEQLFSELRAPVRRLGAPRIPVSYAPPLEEQARISAERIVTTVRHMLGA
;
A
#
# COMPACT_ATOMS: atom_id res chain seq x y z
N MET A 1 7.28 -17.97 14.31
CA MET A 1 6.11 -17.13 13.98
C MET A 1 5.53 -16.57 15.26
N ALA A 2 5.06 -15.32 15.27
CA ALA A 2 4.37 -14.67 16.39
C ALA A 2 3.04 -14.10 15.86
N ALA A 3 1.97 -14.30 16.62
CA ALA A 3 0.67 -13.71 16.28
C ALA A 3 0.68 -12.23 16.66
N LEU A 4 0.57 -11.34 15.68
CA LEU A 4 0.52 -9.89 15.87
C LEU A 4 -0.63 -9.30 15.05
N THR A 5 -1.16 -8.17 15.50
CA THR A 5 -2.02 -7.37 14.62
C THR A 5 -1.19 -6.69 13.54
N TYR A 6 -1.83 -6.29 12.45
CA TYR A 6 -1.21 -5.54 11.37
C TYR A 6 -0.49 -4.28 11.88
N LEU A 7 -1.13 -3.55 12.82
CA LEU A 7 -0.54 -2.38 13.46
C LEU A 7 0.70 -2.74 14.31
N GLN A 8 0.60 -3.80 15.12
CA GLN A 8 1.72 -4.27 15.96
C GLN A 8 2.89 -4.76 15.12
N ALA A 9 2.61 -5.37 13.96
CA ALA A 9 3.63 -5.85 13.03
C ALA A 9 4.49 -4.69 12.48
N ALA A 10 3.86 -3.58 12.10
CA ALA A 10 4.57 -2.36 11.68
C ALA A 10 5.37 -1.74 12.82
N GLY A 11 4.78 -1.62 14.02
CA GLY A 11 5.47 -1.10 15.20
C GLY A 11 6.72 -1.93 15.56
N ARG A 12 6.60 -3.25 15.48
CA ARG A 12 7.73 -4.17 15.68
C ARG A 12 8.81 -4.01 14.60
N ALA A 13 8.41 -3.90 13.32
CA ALA A 13 9.35 -3.67 12.22
C ALA A 13 10.16 -2.38 12.43
N LEU A 14 9.47 -1.28 12.78
CA LEU A 14 10.12 0.00 13.06
C LEU A 14 11.07 -0.09 14.24
N ALA A 15 10.66 -0.70 15.36
CA ALA A 15 11.51 -0.88 16.53
C ALA A 15 12.79 -1.66 16.22
N GLU A 16 12.67 -2.75 15.48
CA GLU A 16 13.82 -3.57 15.08
C GLU A 16 14.78 -2.80 14.15
N GLU A 17 14.26 -2.02 13.20
CA GLU A 17 15.10 -1.19 12.33
C GLU A 17 15.76 -0.04 13.10
N MET A 18 15.08 0.57 14.07
CA MET A 18 15.68 1.58 14.93
C MET A 18 16.79 1.02 15.85
N ARG A 19 16.67 -0.23 16.31
CA ARG A 19 17.75 -0.91 17.06
C ARG A 19 18.92 -1.26 16.16
N ARG A 20 18.65 -1.65 14.93
CA ARG A 20 19.65 -2.04 13.93
C ARG A 20 20.50 -0.87 13.42
N ASP A 21 19.88 0.29 13.25
CA ASP A 21 20.50 1.48 12.64
C ASP A 21 20.09 2.75 13.38
N GLU A 22 21.09 3.41 14.00
CA GLU A 22 20.87 4.64 14.78
C GLU A 22 20.40 5.83 13.93
N ARG A 23 20.58 5.77 12.61
CA ARG A 23 20.10 6.79 11.67
C ARG A 23 18.59 6.73 11.44
N VAL A 24 17.92 5.62 11.79
CA VAL A 24 16.46 5.47 11.68
C VAL A 24 15.79 6.19 12.87
N TRP A 25 14.87 7.08 12.58
CA TRP A 25 14.09 7.82 13.54
C TRP A 25 12.71 8.16 12.96
N ALA A 26 11.75 8.50 13.81
CA ALA A 26 10.39 8.80 13.38
C ALA A 26 10.00 10.22 13.78
N LEU A 27 9.20 10.88 12.95
CA LEU A 27 8.61 12.18 13.25
C LEU A 27 7.18 12.27 12.74
N GLY A 28 6.37 13.03 13.44
CA GLY A 28 4.97 13.28 13.12
C GLY A 28 4.18 13.71 14.35
N GLU A 29 2.87 13.86 14.16
CA GLU A 29 1.97 14.32 15.20
C GLU A 29 1.62 13.21 16.21
N ASP A 30 1.59 13.56 17.51
CA ASP A 30 1.17 12.69 18.61
C ASP A 30 2.03 11.41 18.82
N LEU A 31 3.22 11.34 18.24
CA LEU A 31 4.09 10.16 18.39
C LEU A 31 4.56 9.95 19.83
N GLY A 32 4.82 11.04 20.56
CA GLY A 32 5.23 11.02 21.96
C GLY A 32 4.23 10.35 22.90
N ARG A 33 2.95 10.24 22.47
CA ARG A 33 1.89 9.52 23.20
C ARG A 33 1.70 8.07 22.72
N GLY A 34 2.54 7.58 21.83
CA GLY A 34 2.41 6.26 21.21
C GLY A 34 1.58 6.26 19.92
N GLY A 35 1.34 7.44 19.34
CA GLY A 35 0.47 7.62 18.15
C GLY A 35 -1.02 7.59 18.51
N VAL A 36 -1.85 8.21 17.68
CA VAL A 36 -3.30 8.35 17.92
C VAL A 36 -4.03 7.01 17.98
N PHE A 37 -3.56 6.04 17.22
CA PHE A 37 -4.14 4.70 17.15
C PHE A 37 -3.26 3.63 17.81
N GLY A 38 -2.21 4.04 18.53
CA GLY A 38 -1.29 3.14 19.23
C GLY A 38 -0.21 2.52 18.34
N GLN A 39 0.00 3.07 17.14
CA GLN A 39 0.98 2.58 16.17
C GLN A 39 2.45 2.76 16.60
N TYR A 40 2.69 3.64 17.58
CA TYR A 40 4.01 3.91 18.18
C TYR A 40 4.09 3.50 19.65
N LYS A 41 3.12 2.72 20.15
CA LYS A 41 3.07 2.32 21.57
C LYS A 41 4.35 1.61 22.00
N GLY A 42 4.99 2.12 23.06
CA GLY A 42 6.24 1.61 23.63
C GLY A 42 7.51 2.16 22.96
N LEU A 43 7.42 2.79 21.80
CA LEU A 43 8.59 3.34 21.10
C LEU A 43 9.14 4.62 21.76
N PRO A 44 8.30 5.58 22.22
CA PRO A 44 8.80 6.76 22.92
C PRO A 44 9.58 6.43 24.18
N GLU A 45 9.15 5.41 24.92
CA GLU A 45 9.81 4.96 26.16
C GLU A 45 11.15 4.29 25.86
N GLU A 46 11.26 3.57 24.74
CA GLU A 46 12.49 2.85 24.37
C GLU A 46 13.53 3.77 23.73
N PHE A 47 13.12 4.63 22.80
CA PHE A 47 14.03 5.40 21.94
C PHE A 47 14.18 6.87 22.32
N GLY A 48 13.28 7.39 23.15
CA GLY A 48 13.29 8.78 23.59
C GLY A 48 12.87 9.80 22.53
N PRO A 49 12.70 11.08 22.95
CA PRO A 49 12.16 12.13 22.08
C PRO A 49 13.11 12.57 20.96
N ALA A 50 14.39 12.27 21.05
CA ALA A 50 15.35 12.55 19.98
C ALA A 50 15.18 11.63 18.76
N ARG A 51 14.56 10.45 18.94
CA ARG A 51 14.36 9.48 17.87
C ARG A 51 12.88 9.20 17.58
N ILE A 52 11.97 9.56 18.49
CA ILE A 52 10.52 9.59 18.27
C ILE A 52 10.09 11.04 18.50
N CYS A 53 10.15 11.81 17.41
CA CYS A 53 9.95 13.26 17.46
C CYS A 53 8.48 13.63 17.30
N ASP A 54 7.91 14.20 18.36
CA ASP A 54 6.57 14.77 18.31
C ASP A 54 6.59 16.15 17.65
N THR A 55 5.63 16.44 16.81
CA THR A 55 5.58 17.71 16.05
C THR A 55 4.24 18.41 16.24
N PRO A 56 4.17 19.75 16.10
CA PRO A 56 2.91 20.42 15.85
C PRO A 56 2.34 20.01 14.48
N ILE A 57 1.06 20.29 14.24
CA ILE A 57 0.40 20.10 12.93
C ILE A 57 1.05 21.07 11.91
N SER A 58 1.84 20.53 11.02
CA SER A 58 2.54 21.27 9.94
C SER A 58 3.10 20.28 8.92
N GLU A 59 2.28 19.68 8.10
CA GLU A 59 2.64 18.58 7.20
C GLU A 59 3.81 18.95 6.27
N ALA A 60 3.77 20.13 5.65
CA ALA A 60 4.87 20.64 4.83
C ALA A 60 6.17 20.81 5.64
N GLY A 61 6.08 21.34 6.87
CA GLY A 61 7.22 21.48 7.76
C GLY A 61 7.81 20.15 8.19
N ILE A 62 6.95 19.19 8.53
CA ILE A 62 7.34 17.81 8.92
C ILE A 62 8.08 17.14 7.77
N LEU A 63 7.47 17.12 6.58
CA LEU A 63 8.04 16.44 5.43
C LEU A 63 9.29 17.14 4.90
N GLY A 64 9.30 18.48 4.86
CA GLY A 64 10.49 19.26 4.47
C GLY A 64 11.69 19.02 5.40
N ALA A 65 11.46 18.95 6.72
CA ALA A 65 12.49 18.60 7.68
C ALA A 65 13.02 17.16 7.46
N ALA A 66 12.13 16.21 7.20
CA ALA A 66 12.49 14.83 6.90
C ALA A 66 13.32 14.71 5.62
N VAL A 67 12.93 15.39 4.54
CA VAL A 67 13.69 15.41 3.28
C VAL A 67 15.12 15.95 3.51
N GLY A 68 15.24 17.09 4.19
CA GLY A 68 16.55 17.67 4.51
C GLY A 68 17.40 16.74 5.38
N ALA A 69 16.82 16.09 6.37
CA ALA A 69 17.49 15.12 7.24
C ALA A 69 17.93 13.86 6.48
N ALA A 70 17.09 13.34 5.59
CA ALA A 70 17.41 12.20 4.74
C ALA A 70 18.59 12.51 3.80
N MET A 71 18.60 13.69 3.17
CA MET A 71 19.72 14.14 2.34
C MET A 71 21.03 14.29 3.11
N ASN A 72 20.95 14.51 4.43
CA ASN A 72 22.10 14.55 5.33
C ASN A 72 22.47 13.17 5.94
N GLY A 73 21.90 12.09 5.42
CA GLY A 73 22.33 10.72 5.73
C GLY A 73 21.56 10.02 6.85
N THR A 74 20.48 10.62 7.39
CA THR A 74 19.57 9.90 8.28
C THR A 74 18.48 9.17 7.52
N ARG A 75 17.70 8.30 8.20
CA ARG A 75 16.59 7.52 7.62
C ARG A 75 15.28 7.84 8.35
N PRO A 76 14.65 8.97 8.06
CA PRO A 76 13.41 9.35 8.72
C PRO A 76 12.23 8.49 8.26
N VAL A 77 11.38 8.14 9.23
CA VAL A 77 10.06 7.58 9.02
C VAL A 77 9.04 8.63 9.43
N VAL A 78 8.36 9.21 8.46
CA VAL A 78 7.33 10.22 8.68
C VAL A 78 5.99 9.53 8.87
N GLU A 79 5.28 9.87 9.94
CA GLU A 79 3.89 9.47 10.14
C GLU A 79 2.97 10.61 9.72
N MET A 80 2.23 10.41 8.63
CA MET A 80 1.10 11.26 8.27
C MET A 80 -0.16 10.75 8.95
N ARG A 81 -1.05 11.66 9.34
CA ARG A 81 -2.30 11.29 10.03
C ARG A 81 -3.23 10.51 9.13
N PHE A 82 -3.34 10.93 7.87
CA PHE A 82 -4.03 10.26 6.77
C PHE A 82 -3.40 10.70 5.45
N SER A 83 -3.54 9.87 4.42
CA SER A 83 -3.12 10.20 3.05
C SER A 83 -3.76 11.51 2.55
N ASP A 84 -4.98 11.79 2.99
CA ASP A 84 -5.70 13.03 2.70
C ASP A 84 -4.91 14.28 3.13
N PHE A 85 -4.20 14.23 4.26
CA PHE A 85 -3.43 15.35 4.80
C PHE A 85 -2.01 15.44 4.26
N ALA A 86 -1.46 14.34 3.74
CA ALA A 86 -0.20 14.37 3.01
C ALA A 86 -0.26 15.32 1.79
N LEU A 87 -1.46 15.63 1.30
CA LEU A 87 -1.67 16.63 0.25
C LEU A 87 -1.22 18.05 0.67
N CYS A 88 -1.12 18.36 1.96
CA CYS A 88 -0.56 19.62 2.47
C CYS A 88 0.97 19.70 2.32
N ALA A 89 1.64 18.58 1.99
CA ALA A 89 3.08 18.43 1.83
C ALA A 89 3.47 17.85 0.46
N VAL A 90 2.65 18.09 -0.54
CA VAL A 90 2.84 17.52 -1.90
C VAL A 90 4.14 18.00 -2.53
N ASP A 91 4.51 19.27 -2.36
CA ASP A 91 5.73 19.83 -2.95
C ASP A 91 6.98 19.12 -2.40
N GLU A 92 7.06 18.96 -1.09
CA GLU A 92 8.20 18.35 -0.41
C GLU A 92 8.40 16.90 -0.86
N LEU A 93 7.31 16.17 -1.08
CA LEU A 93 7.37 14.79 -1.54
C LEU A 93 7.65 14.68 -3.04
N ILE A 94 6.85 15.38 -3.86
CA ILE A 94 6.83 15.21 -5.31
C ILE A 94 7.95 15.99 -6.00
N ASN A 95 8.21 17.23 -5.60
CA ASN A 95 9.20 18.09 -6.26
C ASN A 95 10.57 17.99 -5.59
N GLN A 96 10.64 17.76 -4.29
CA GLN A 96 11.91 17.69 -3.55
C GLN A 96 12.40 16.25 -3.40
N ALA A 97 11.73 15.42 -2.60
CA ALA A 97 12.19 14.05 -2.32
C ALA A 97 12.33 13.20 -3.58
N ALA A 98 11.29 13.12 -4.40
CA ALA A 98 11.26 12.29 -5.60
C ALA A 98 12.27 12.70 -6.67
N LYS A 99 12.63 13.98 -6.75
CA LYS A 99 13.49 14.52 -7.82
C LYS A 99 14.95 14.70 -7.41
N ALA A 100 15.25 14.78 -6.12
CA ALA A 100 16.59 15.10 -5.63
C ALA A 100 17.67 14.19 -6.21
N ARG A 101 17.46 12.87 -6.19
CA ARG A 101 18.47 11.93 -6.74
C ARG A 101 18.80 12.21 -8.21
N TYR A 102 17.79 12.44 -9.02
CA TYR A 102 17.98 12.75 -10.45
C TYR A 102 18.63 14.12 -10.65
N MET A 103 18.13 15.15 -9.97
CA MET A 103 18.61 16.53 -10.12
C MET A 103 20.06 16.72 -9.67
N PHE A 104 20.49 15.97 -8.67
CA PHE A 104 21.87 15.98 -8.17
C PHE A 104 22.76 14.90 -8.81
N GLY A 105 22.37 14.35 -9.97
CA GLY A 105 23.17 13.41 -10.73
C GLY A 105 23.53 12.11 -9.99
N GLY A 106 22.65 11.65 -9.09
CA GLY A 106 22.87 10.43 -8.28
C GLY A 106 23.76 10.61 -7.05
N GLN A 107 24.28 11.83 -6.81
CA GLN A 107 25.15 12.11 -5.67
C GLN A 107 24.40 12.16 -4.33
N THR A 108 23.09 12.45 -4.37
CA THR A 108 22.25 12.46 -3.17
C THR A 108 21.28 11.29 -3.18
N ARG A 109 20.87 10.89 -2.00
CA ARG A 109 19.81 9.90 -1.73
C ARG A 109 18.79 10.51 -0.79
N VAL A 110 17.58 10.02 -0.84
CA VAL A 110 16.51 10.46 0.08
C VAL A 110 15.85 9.21 0.69
N PRO A 111 16.55 8.52 1.61
CA PRO A 111 16.04 7.32 2.29
C PRO A 111 14.94 7.70 3.29
N LEU A 112 13.78 8.03 2.78
CA LEU A 112 12.61 8.53 3.49
C LEU A 112 11.44 7.55 3.36
N VAL A 113 10.78 7.20 4.46
CA VAL A 113 9.49 6.51 4.43
C VAL A 113 8.40 7.46 4.88
N VAL A 114 7.37 7.66 4.05
CA VAL A 114 6.16 8.41 4.40
C VAL A 114 5.05 7.40 4.61
N ARG A 115 4.66 7.18 5.87
CA ARG A 115 3.54 6.29 6.24
C ARG A 115 2.24 7.07 6.14
N GLU A 116 1.31 6.52 5.36
CA GLU A 116 0.03 7.14 5.07
C GLU A 116 -1.11 6.17 5.37
N PRO A 117 -1.89 6.37 6.45
CA PRO A 117 -3.14 5.68 6.63
C PRO A 117 -4.15 6.01 5.51
N VAL A 118 -4.68 4.99 4.83
CA VAL A 118 -5.55 5.14 3.65
C VAL A 118 -6.88 4.41 3.80
N GLY A 119 -7.79 4.70 2.90
CA GLY A 119 -8.98 3.92 2.63
C GLY A 119 -10.22 4.29 3.45
N MET A 120 -11.35 3.74 3.03
CA MET A 120 -12.65 3.91 3.68
C MET A 120 -12.68 3.24 5.05
N TRP A 121 -13.09 3.97 6.10
CA TRP A 121 -13.03 3.47 7.46
C TRP A 121 -14.07 4.15 8.37
N ARG A 122 -15.01 3.36 8.89
CA ARG A 122 -15.93 3.73 9.98
C ARG A 122 -16.58 5.11 9.82
N SER A 123 -17.17 5.40 8.65
CA SER A 123 -17.83 6.68 8.38
C SER A 123 -16.91 7.90 8.52
N SER A 124 -15.65 7.77 8.13
CA SER A 124 -14.67 8.87 8.15
C SER A 124 -14.93 9.95 7.09
N ALA A 125 -15.89 9.74 6.20
CA ALA A 125 -16.32 10.67 5.15
C ALA A 125 -15.22 11.03 4.12
N ALA A 126 -15.46 12.05 3.31
CA ALA A 126 -14.72 12.34 2.09
C ALA A 126 -13.25 12.69 2.30
N GLN A 127 -12.93 13.39 3.39
CA GLN A 127 -11.59 13.95 3.65
C GLN A 127 -10.70 13.04 4.53
N HIS A 128 -11.16 11.82 4.84
CA HIS A 128 -10.44 10.87 5.69
C HIS A 128 -10.52 9.44 5.14
N SER A 129 -10.88 9.27 3.87
CA SER A 129 -11.18 7.96 3.29
C SER A 129 -10.56 7.75 1.91
N GLN A 130 -9.72 8.64 1.45
CA GLN A 130 -9.17 8.56 0.11
C GLN A 130 -8.08 7.47 0.02
N SER A 131 -8.00 6.86 -1.16
CA SER A 131 -6.94 5.95 -1.58
C SER A 131 -6.25 6.61 -2.77
N LEU A 132 -5.09 7.24 -2.51
CA LEU A 132 -4.41 8.14 -3.45
C LEU A 132 -3.20 7.49 -4.14
N GLU A 133 -3.09 6.17 -4.10
CA GLU A 133 -1.94 5.44 -4.64
C GLU A 133 -1.63 5.79 -6.10
N ALA A 134 -2.65 6.03 -6.93
CA ALA A 134 -2.46 6.39 -8.34
C ALA A 134 -1.74 7.73 -8.55
N TRP A 135 -1.85 8.65 -7.60
CA TRP A 135 -1.11 9.92 -7.66
C TRP A 135 0.39 9.69 -7.50
N TYR A 136 0.76 8.86 -6.55
CA TYR A 136 2.16 8.60 -6.23
C TYR A 136 2.83 7.67 -7.24
N THR A 137 2.11 6.68 -7.76
CA THR A 137 2.64 5.81 -8.83
C THR A 137 2.92 6.55 -10.13
N HIS A 138 2.25 7.68 -10.37
CA HIS A 138 2.51 8.55 -11.51
C HIS A 138 3.81 9.36 -11.38
N ILE A 139 4.38 9.48 -10.18
CA ILE A 139 5.52 10.38 -9.91
C ILE A 139 6.86 9.63 -10.01
N PRO A 140 7.68 9.94 -11.05
CA PRO A 140 9.02 9.35 -11.15
C PRO A 140 9.88 9.70 -9.93
N GLY A 141 10.52 8.69 -9.35
CA GLY A 141 11.40 8.80 -8.19
C GLY A 141 10.76 8.37 -6.87
N LEU A 142 9.47 8.04 -6.83
CA LEU A 142 8.81 7.45 -5.66
C LEU A 142 8.69 5.93 -5.80
N VAL A 143 8.79 5.26 -4.67
CA VAL A 143 8.37 3.86 -4.49
C VAL A 143 7.02 3.87 -3.76
N VAL A 144 6.06 3.03 -4.16
CA VAL A 144 4.72 3.00 -3.56
C VAL A 144 4.39 1.59 -3.08
N VAL A 145 4.10 1.44 -1.80
CA VAL A 145 3.89 0.15 -1.12
C VAL A 145 2.52 0.14 -0.43
N ALA A 146 1.80 -0.97 -0.56
CA ALA A 146 0.44 -1.13 -0.03
C ALA A 146 0.22 -2.54 0.55
N PRO A 147 0.75 -2.84 1.76
CA PRO A 147 0.68 -4.16 2.37
C PRO A 147 -0.75 -4.61 2.68
N ALA A 148 -1.01 -5.94 2.61
CA ALA A 148 -2.32 -6.52 2.86
C ALA A 148 -2.40 -7.34 4.16
N THR A 149 -1.28 -7.86 4.68
CA THR A 149 -1.26 -8.73 5.86
C THR A 149 -0.29 -8.25 6.93
N PRO A 150 -0.39 -8.74 8.18
CA PRO A 150 0.61 -8.45 9.22
C PRO A 150 2.03 -8.82 8.82
N ALA A 151 2.23 -9.97 8.16
CA ALA A 151 3.55 -10.39 7.68
C ALA A 151 4.09 -9.46 6.59
N ASP A 152 3.22 -9.03 5.65
CA ASP A 152 3.60 -8.06 4.62
C ASP A 152 3.94 -6.71 5.25
N ASN A 153 3.14 -6.24 6.21
CA ASN A 153 3.39 -4.96 6.89
C ASN A 153 4.71 -4.96 7.68
N TYR A 154 5.07 -6.10 8.28
CA TYR A 154 6.37 -6.29 8.91
C TYR A 154 7.53 -6.27 7.90
N GLY A 155 7.45 -7.14 6.88
CA GLY A 155 8.57 -7.36 5.96
C GLY A 155 8.80 -6.21 4.97
N LEU A 156 7.70 -5.63 4.45
CA LEU A 156 7.78 -4.51 3.50
C LEU A 156 8.21 -3.20 4.19
N LEU A 157 7.79 -2.95 5.44
CA LEU A 157 8.24 -1.74 6.16
C LEU A 157 9.74 -1.79 6.43
N LYS A 158 10.28 -2.95 6.78
CA LYS A 158 11.75 -3.12 6.92
C LYS A 158 12.47 -2.84 5.60
N ALA A 159 11.96 -3.37 4.49
CA ALA A 159 12.54 -3.12 3.17
C ALA A 159 12.43 -1.64 2.78
N ALA A 160 11.31 -1.00 3.07
CA ALA A 160 11.09 0.43 2.82
C ALA A 160 12.08 1.30 3.61
N ILE A 161 12.31 1.02 4.91
CA ILE A 161 13.27 1.75 5.73
C ILE A 161 14.71 1.55 5.22
N ARG A 162 15.01 0.39 4.67
CA ARG A 162 16.34 0.08 4.09
C ARG A 162 16.52 0.62 2.66
N CYS A 163 15.46 1.05 1.99
CA CYS A 163 15.52 1.63 0.65
C CYS A 163 16.22 2.99 0.67
N ASP A 164 16.99 3.30 -0.37
CA ASP A 164 17.69 4.58 -0.50
C ASP A 164 16.89 5.64 -1.28
N ASP A 165 15.72 5.27 -1.78
CA ASP A 165 14.77 6.16 -2.47
C ASP A 165 13.53 6.41 -1.60
N PRO A 166 12.80 7.52 -1.79
CA PRO A 166 11.63 7.83 -0.99
C PRO A 166 10.50 6.84 -1.24
N VAL A 167 9.95 6.30 -0.17
CA VAL A 167 8.87 5.31 -0.17
C VAL A 167 7.60 5.90 0.42
N VAL A 168 6.52 5.93 -0.35
CA VAL A 168 5.15 6.16 0.14
C VAL A 168 4.58 4.81 0.60
N TYR A 169 4.31 4.70 1.89
CA TYR A 169 3.92 3.45 2.55
C TYR A 169 2.47 3.54 3.02
N MET A 170 1.55 2.93 2.27
CA MET A 170 0.11 3.12 2.39
C MET A 170 -0.54 2.00 3.22
N GLU A 171 -0.88 2.29 4.47
CA GLU A 171 -1.48 1.33 5.42
C GLU A 171 -2.99 1.50 5.50
N HIS A 172 -3.73 0.48 5.09
CA HIS A 172 -5.19 0.56 5.11
C HIS A 172 -5.76 0.44 6.52
N LYS A 173 -6.53 1.43 6.93
CA LYS A 173 -7.09 1.57 8.29
C LYS A 173 -7.95 0.38 8.74
N ASN A 174 -8.68 -0.26 7.83
CA ASN A 174 -9.46 -1.47 8.17
C ASN A 174 -8.59 -2.68 8.52
N LEU A 175 -7.30 -2.67 8.17
CA LEU A 175 -6.39 -3.77 8.46
C LEU A 175 -5.73 -3.67 9.84
N TRP A 176 -5.79 -2.53 10.52
CA TRP A 176 -5.07 -2.30 11.78
C TRP A 176 -5.31 -3.36 12.85
N GLY A 177 -6.55 -3.86 12.96
CA GLY A 177 -6.92 -4.93 13.89
C GLY A 177 -6.77 -6.35 13.34
N LEU A 178 -6.40 -6.50 12.08
CA LEU A 178 -6.21 -7.82 11.47
C LEU A 178 -5.04 -8.55 12.13
N SER A 179 -5.31 -9.72 12.69
CA SER A 179 -4.27 -10.56 13.29
C SER A 179 -3.76 -11.60 12.32
N GLY A 180 -2.47 -11.90 12.38
CA GLY A 180 -1.83 -12.91 11.56
C GLY A 180 -0.44 -13.28 12.07
N GLU A 181 0.12 -14.33 11.50
CA GLU A 181 1.47 -14.77 11.83
C GLU A 181 2.52 -13.87 11.20
N VAL A 182 3.50 -13.46 11.99
CA VAL A 182 4.64 -12.64 11.58
C VAL A 182 5.93 -13.41 11.87
N PRO A 183 6.92 -13.45 10.96
CA PRO A 183 8.21 -14.08 11.22
C PRO A 183 8.86 -13.56 12.50
N THR A 184 9.52 -14.44 13.25
CA THR A 184 10.32 -14.06 14.41
C THR A 184 11.74 -13.63 14.06
N GLU A 185 12.19 -14.03 12.88
CA GLU A 185 13.49 -13.69 12.33
C GLU A 185 13.41 -12.42 11.47
N ASP A 186 14.57 -11.81 11.19
CA ASP A 186 14.67 -10.68 10.28
C ASP A 186 14.33 -11.11 8.85
N SER A 187 13.14 -10.77 8.39
CA SER A 187 12.59 -11.23 7.12
C SER A 187 12.02 -10.07 6.31
N PRO A 188 12.86 -9.17 5.76
CA PRO A 188 12.39 -8.14 4.85
C PRO A 188 11.85 -8.78 3.56
N ILE A 189 10.79 -8.20 3.01
CA ILE A 189 10.21 -8.58 1.72
C ILE A 189 10.71 -7.61 0.67
N ALA A 190 11.26 -8.13 -0.42
CA ALA A 190 11.77 -7.30 -1.51
C ALA A 190 10.65 -6.42 -2.11
N LEU A 191 10.94 -5.12 -2.28
CA LEU A 191 10.05 -4.20 -2.98
C LEU A 191 9.96 -4.61 -4.46
N GLY A 192 8.77 -4.55 -5.02
CA GLY A 192 8.51 -5.00 -6.39
C GLY A 192 8.24 -6.50 -6.53
N GLN A 193 8.06 -7.24 -5.45
CA GLN A 193 7.73 -8.65 -5.46
C GLN A 193 6.27 -8.89 -5.05
N ALA A 194 5.45 -9.38 -5.99
CA ALA A 194 4.08 -9.79 -5.74
C ALA A 194 4.00 -11.15 -5.00
N ARG A 195 2.81 -11.48 -4.54
CA ARG A 195 2.50 -12.78 -3.92
C ARG A 195 1.29 -13.41 -4.59
N ILE A 196 1.42 -14.65 -5.03
CA ILE A 196 0.27 -15.47 -5.39
C ILE A 196 -0.40 -15.91 -4.08
N VAL A 197 -1.57 -15.35 -3.81
CA VAL A 197 -2.37 -15.64 -2.60
C VAL A 197 -3.12 -16.97 -2.76
N GLN A 198 -3.65 -17.19 -3.96
CA GLN A 198 -4.36 -18.41 -4.35
C GLN A 198 -3.97 -18.76 -5.79
N PRO A 199 -3.45 -19.96 -6.07
CA PRO A 199 -3.21 -20.39 -7.44
C PRO A 199 -4.52 -20.72 -8.17
N GLY A 200 -4.54 -20.54 -9.50
CA GLY A 200 -5.69 -20.84 -10.35
C GLY A 200 -5.33 -20.77 -11.83
N ASP A 201 -6.26 -21.14 -12.68
CA ASP A 201 -6.07 -21.20 -14.14
C ASP A 201 -7.23 -20.61 -14.97
N ALA A 202 -8.34 -20.26 -14.31
CA ALA A 202 -9.52 -19.74 -14.99
C ALA A 202 -9.41 -18.25 -15.34
N LEU A 203 -8.84 -17.45 -14.42
CA LEU A 203 -8.72 -15.99 -14.53
C LEU A 203 -7.63 -15.49 -13.57
N THR A 204 -6.89 -14.46 -13.97
CA THR A 204 -5.96 -13.70 -13.11
C THR A 204 -6.71 -12.55 -12.46
N LEU A 205 -6.72 -12.54 -11.13
CA LEU A 205 -7.29 -11.47 -10.30
C LEU A 205 -6.17 -10.74 -9.58
N VAL A 206 -5.94 -9.47 -9.89
CA VAL A 206 -4.88 -8.65 -9.30
C VAL A 206 -5.48 -7.65 -8.33
N SER A 207 -4.91 -7.56 -7.14
CA SER A 207 -5.35 -6.62 -6.10
C SER A 207 -4.19 -6.23 -5.18
N TRP A 208 -4.44 -5.35 -4.22
CA TRP A 208 -3.50 -4.90 -3.19
C TRP A 208 -4.23 -4.39 -1.95
N SER A 209 -3.50 -4.25 -0.84
CA SER A 209 -4.02 -3.68 0.40
C SER A 209 -5.29 -4.41 0.90
N ALA A 210 -6.25 -3.69 1.48
CA ALA A 210 -7.48 -4.29 2.01
C ALA A 210 -8.31 -5.04 0.97
N SER A 211 -8.28 -4.62 -0.29
CA SER A 211 -9.06 -5.26 -1.36
C SER A 211 -8.65 -6.72 -1.61
N VAL A 212 -7.44 -7.12 -1.23
CA VAL A 212 -6.98 -8.52 -1.32
C VAL A 212 -7.89 -9.45 -0.50
N HIS A 213 -8.37 -9.01 0.66
CA HIS A 213 -9.24 -9.82 1.52
C HIS A 213 -10.62 -10.01 0.89
N THR A 214 -11.22 -8.97 0.33
CA THR A 214 -12.49 -9.07 -0.41
C THR A 214 -12.34 -9.96 -1.66
N CYS A 215 -11.19 -9.86 -2.35
CA CYS A 215 -10.88 -10.74 -3.47
C CYS A 215 -10.73 -12.19 -3.02
N ALA A 216 -10.07 -12.46 -1.89
CA ALA A 216 -9.92 -13.81 -1.35
C ALA A 216 -11.27 -14.44 -0.99
N GLU A 217 -12.19 -13.66 -0.40
CA GLU A 217 -13.57 -14.11 -0.16
C GLU A 217 -14.29 -14.48 -1.47
N ALA A 218 -14.20 -13.62 -2.49
CA ALA A 218 -14.79 -13.91 -3.80
C ALA A 218 -14.19 -15.15 -4.44
N VAL A 219 -12.88 -15.34 -4.36
CA VAL A 219 -12.16 -16.51 -4.89
C VAL A 219 -12.60 -17.79 -4.19
N GLN A 220 -12.84 -17.77 -2.87
CA GLN A 220 -13.37 -18.92 -2.14
C GLN A 220 -14.79 -19.30 -2.62
N GLN A 221 -15.67 -18.31 -2.84
CA GLN A 221 -17.01 -18.53 -3.39
C GLN A 221 -16.95 -19.13 -4.80
N LEU A 222 -16.04 -18.64 -5.65
CA LEU A 222 -15.83 -19.15 -7.01
C LEU A 222 -15.27 -20.57 -6.99
N ALA A 223 -14.31 -20.86 -6.12
CA ALA A 223 -13.75 -22.20 -5.96
C ALA A 223 -14.80 -23.23 -5.54
N ALA A 224 -15.73 -22.87 -4.65
CA ALA A 224 -16.85 -23.71 -4.28
C ALA A 224 -17.80 -24.04 -5.47
N ALA A 225 -17.77 -23.18 -6.51
CA ALA A 225 -18.49 -23.41 -7.78
C ALA A 225 -17.60 -24.05 -8.88
N GLY A 226 -16.41 -24.53 -8.54
CA GLY A 226 -15.49 -25.20 -9.47
C GLY A 226 -14.68 -24.25 -10.37
N ILE A 227 -14.61 -22.95 -10.01
CA ILE A 227 -13.87 -21.92 -10.78
C ILE A 227 -12.58 -21.55 -10.03
N ALA A 228 -11.43 -21.97 -10.55
CA ALA A 228 -10.11 -21.74 -9.95
C ALA A 228 -9.51 -20.40 -10.44
N VAL A 229 -9.71 -19.32 -9.68
CA VAL A 229 -9.15 -18.00 -9.95
C VAL A 229 -7.78 -17.85 -9.30
N GLU A 230 -6.78 -17.37 -10.03
CA GLU A 230 -5.49 -17.01 -9.46
C GLU A 230 -5.54 -15.61 -8.88
N LEU A 231 -5.36 -15.50 -7.56
CA LEU A 231 -5.32 -14.21 -6.86
C LEU A 231 -3.89 -13.79 -6.61
N ILE A 232 -3.53 -12.60 -7.10
CA ILE A 232 -2.23 -11.95 -6.94
C ILE A 232 -2.39 -10.70 -6.08
N ASP A 233 -1.62 -10.64 -4.99
CA ASP A 233 -1.40 -9.44 -4.17
C ASP A 233 -0.12 -8.75 -4.64
N LEU A 234 -0.23 -7.55 -5.18
CA LEU A 234 0.93 -6.81 -5.70
C LEU A 234 1.89 -6.34 -4.62
N ARG A 235 1.41 -6.05 -3.39
CA ARG A 235 2.21 -5.53 -2.29
C ARG A 235 2.90 -4.19 -2.56
N THR A 236 3.58 -4.08 -3.71
CA THR A 236 4.25 -2.88 -4.20
C THR A 236 3.58 -2.44 -5.50
N LEU A 237 3.14 -1.19 -5.56
CA LEU A 237 2.48 -0.63 -6.73
C LEU A 237 3.48 0.04 -7.68
N TRP A 238 4.60 0.55 -7.13
CA TRP A 238 5.71 1.00 -7.96
C TRP A 238 7.05 0.74 -7.25
N PRO A 239 8.01 0.03 -7.86
CA PRO A 239 7.80 -0.79 -9.07
C PRO A 239 6.85 -1.96 -8.81
N TRP A 240 5.97 -2.30 -9.77
CA TRP A 240 5.11 -3.47 -9.62
C TRP A 240 5.68 -4.70 -10.34
N ASP A 241 5.33 -5.87 -9.86
CA ASP A 241 5.80 -7.16 -10.37
C ASP A 241 5.05 -7.53 -11.65
N GLN A 242 5.53 -6.99 -12.77
CA GLN A 242 4.94 -7.24 -14.10
C GLN A 242 5.03 -8.71 -14.49
N GLU A 243 6.18 -9.34 -14.23
CA GLU A 243 6.41 -10.71 -14.69
C GLU A 243 5.45 -11.70 -14.03
N THR A 244 5.28 -11.63 -12.72
CA THR A 244 4.29 -12.48 -12.02
C THR A 244 2.87 -12.32 -12.60
N VAL A 245 2.46 -11.08 -12.92
CA VAL A 245 1.15 -10.83 -13.53
C VAL A 245 1.10 -11.35 -14.97
N PHE A 246 2.15 -11.15 -15.76
CA PHE A 246 2.21 -11.60 -17.13
C PHE A 246 2.20 -13.13 -17.25
N GLU A 247 2.97 -13.84 -16.41
CA GLU A 247 2.96 -15.30 -16.34
C GLU A 247 1.56 -15.84 -16.02
N SER A 248 0.87 -15.22 -15.06
CA SER A 248 -0.50 -15.57 -14.71
C SER A 248 -1.46 -15.32 -15.88
N VAL A 249 -1.37 -14.16 -16.54
CA VAL A 249 -2.24 -13.83 -17.68
C VAL A 249 -1.97 -14.74 -18.88
N ARG A 250 -0.71 -15.09 -19.18
CA ARG A 250 -0.40 -16.07 -20.25
C ARG A 250 -1.06 -17.42 -19.98
N LYS A 251 -1.10 -17.85 -18.73
CA LYS A 251 -1.78 -19.09 -18.33
C LYS A 251 -3.30 -19.00 -18.45
N THR A 252 -3.89 -17.92 -17.95
CA THR A 252 -5.35 -17.80 -17.79
C THR A 252 -6.06 -17.16 -19.01
N GLY A 253 -5.36 -16.30 -19.74
CA GLY A 253 -5.91 -15.49 -20.84
C GLY A 253 -6.89 -14.40 -20.39
N ARG A 254 -7.03 -14.11 -19.10
CA ARG A 254 -8.03 -13.16 -18.57
C ARG A 254 -7.47 -12.39 -17.40
N LEU A 255 -7.78 -11.09 -17.34
CA LEU A 255 -7.35 -10.21 -16.24
C LEU A 255 -8.51 -9.39 -15.69
N LEU A 256 -8.67 -9.43 -14.37
CA LEU A 256 -9.49 -8.53 -13.57
C LEU A 256 -8.62 -7.82 -12.54
N CYS A 257 -8.58 -6.49 -12.54
CA CYS A 257 -7.96 -5.68 -11.48
C CYS A 257 -9.03 -5.17 -10.51
N VAL A 258 -8.81 -5.33 -9.21
CA VAL A 258 -9.74 -4.87 -8.16
C VAL A 258 -9.00 -4.02 -7.14
N HIS A 259 -9.53 -2.83 -6.85
CA HIS A 259 -8.96 -1.92 -5.85
C HIS A 259 -10.02 -1.01 -5.23
N GLU A 260 -9.74 -0.47 -4.05
CA GLU A 260 -10.67 0.44 -3.35
C GLU A 260 -10.68 1.85 -3.93
N ALA A 261 -9.56 2.32 -4.47
CA ALA A 261 -9.50 3.63 -5.11
C ALA A 261 -10.55 3.79 -6.20
N VAL A 262 -10.86 5.05 -6.53
CA VAL A 262 -11.76 5.38 -7.66
C VAL A 262 -11.28 4.68 -8.94
N GLN A 263 -12.21 4.02 -9.64
CA GLN A 263 -11.87 3.26 -10.86
C GLN A 263 -11.29 4.15 -11.98
N VAL A 264 -11.79 5.38 -12.09
CA VAL A 264 -11.30 6.36 -13.09
C VAL A 264 -9.95 6.90 -12.66
N GLY A 265 -8.93 6.66 -13.48
CA GLY A 265 -7.55 7.08 -13.16
C GLY A 265 -6.88 6.26 -12.05
N GLY A 266 -7.51 5.18 -11.55
CA GLY A 266 -6.88 4.28 -10.59
C GLY A 266 -5.76 3.45 -11.22
N PHE A 267 -4.82 2.97 -10.39
CA PHE A 267 -3.62 2.25 -10.86
C PHE A 267 -3.93 0.95 -11.61
N GLY A 268 -5.08 0.33 -11.35
CA GLY A 268 -5.55 -0.80 -12.17
C GLY A 268 -5.75 -0.46 -13.65
N ALA A 269 -5.82 0.83 -14.04
CA ALA A 269 -5.86 1.23 -15.44
C ALA A 269 -4.49 1.07 -16.11
N GLU A 270 -3.41 1.38 -15.40
CA GLU A 270 -2.04 1.18 -15.88
C GLU A 270 -1.75 -0.31 -16.09
N ILE A 271 -2.08 -1.15 -15.11
CA ILE A 271 -1.93 -2.61 -15.22
C ILE A 271 -2.72 -3.15 -16.42
N ALA A 272 -3.98 -2.71 -16.57
CA ALA A 272 -4.85 -3.13 -17.66
C ALA A 272 -4.30 -2.71 -19.04
N ALA A 273 -3.78 -1.49 -19.16
CA ALA A 273 -3.18 -0.97 -20.38
C ALA A 273 -1.90 -1.74 -20.74
N THR A 274 -1.00 -1.90 -19.77
CA THR A 274 0.27 -2.63 -19.94
C THR A 274 0.04 -4.08 -20.37
N VAL A 275 -0.89 -4.79 -19.72
CA VAL A 275 -1.24 -6.17 -20.10
C VAL A 275 -1.88 -6.22 -21.49
N ALA A 276 -2.78 -5.29 -21.80
CA ALA A 276 -3.41 -5.25 -23.13
C ALA A 276 -2.40 -4.93 -24.24
N GLU A 277 -1.38 -4.12 -23.96
CA GLU A 277 -0.32 -3.80 -24.93
C GLU A 277 0.65 -4.97 -25.12
N GLN A 278 1.10 -5.60 -24.02
CA GLN A 278 2.16 -6.61 -24.04
C GLN A 278 1.66 -8.03 -24.34
N LEU A 279 0.39 -8.34 -24.01
CA LEU A 279 -0.18 -9.70 -24.08
C LEU A 279 -1.49 -9.75 -24.88
N PHE A 280 -1.73 -8.80 -25.80
CA PHE A 280 -2.99 -8.72 -26.56
C PHE A 280 -3.39 -10.04 -27.23
N SER A 281 -2.45 -10.72 -27.87
CA SER A 281 -2.71 -11.98 -28.58
C SER A 281 -3.03 -13.17 -27.66
N GLU A 282 -2.74 -13.04 -26.37
CA GLU A 282 -2.96 -14.10 -25.38
C GLU A 282 -4.26 -13.92 -24.61
N LEU A 283 -4.88 -12.73 -24.73
CA LEU A 283 -6.14 -12.42 -24.08
C LEU A 283 -7.34 -13.12 -24.75
N ARG A 284 -8.12 -13.80 -23.93
CA ARG A 284 -9.36 -14.51 -24.34
C ARG A 284 -10.64 -13.72 -24.00
N ALA A 285 -10.51 -12.61 -23.29
CA ALA A 285 -11.59 -11.71 -22.93
C ALA A 285 -11.04 -10.29 -22.75
N PRO A 286 -11.89 -9.25 -22.86
CA PRO A 286 -11.48 -7.90 -22.52
C PRO A 286 -11.01 -7.82 -21.06
N VAL A 287 -9.90 -7.09 -20.82
CA VAL A 287 -9.45 -6.79 -19.45
C VAL A 287 -10.53 -5.97 -18.73
N ARG A 288 -10.82 -6.33 -17.48
CA ARG A 288 -11.82 -5.65 -16.65
C ARG A 288 -11.15 -5.05 -15.41
N ARG A 289 -11.80 -4.01 -14.89
CA ARG A 289 -11.39 -3.34 -13.65
C ARG A 289 -12.61 -3.09 -12.77
N LEU A 290 -12.45 -3.25 -11.46
CA LEU A 290 -13.41 -2.83 -10.44
C LEU A 290 -12.70 -1.88 -9.48
N GLY A 291 -13.31 -0.74 -9.26
CA GLY A 291 -12.89 0.28 -8.31
C GLY A 291 -14.10 1.07 -7.83
N ALA A 292 -13.92 1.89 -6.82
CA ALA A 292 -14.99 2.75 -6.30
C ALA A 292 -15.58 3.64 -7.40
N PRO A 293 -16.85 4.03 -7.30
CA PRO A 293 -17.44 5.04 -8.18
C PRO A 293 -16.73 6.39 -7.99
N ARG A 294 -16.78 7.24 -9.02
CA ARG A 294 -16.14 8.58 -8.96
C ARG A 294 -17.02 9.57 -8.19
N ILE A 295 -17.17 9.31 -6.90
CA ILE A 295 -17.90 10.16 -5.95
C ILE A 295 -17.06 10.32 -4.67
N PRO A 296 -17.17 11.42 -3.92
CA PRO A 296 -16.62 11.52 -2.58
C PRO A 296 -17.23 10.45 -1.66
N VAL A 297 -16.44 9.90 -0.75
CA VAL A 297 -16.92 8.91 0.21
C VAL A 297 -17.91 9.54 1.18
N SER A 298 -19.06 8.91 1.34
CA SER A 298 -20.15 9.40 2.19
C SER A 298 -19.89 9.11 3.68
N TYR A 299 -20.45 9.97 4.54
CA TYR A 299 -20.45 9.74 5.99
C TYR A 299 -21.42 8.62 6.42
N ALA A 300 -22.59 8.55 5.78
CA ALA A 300 -23.60 7.56 6.16
C ALA A 300 -23.14 6.14 5.83
N PRO A 301 -23.16 5.20 6.80
CA PRO A 301 -22.64 3.84 6.59
C PRO A 301 -23.23 3.11 5.38
N PRO A 302 -24.55 3.16 5.08
CA PRO A 302 -25.09 2.50 3.89
C PRO A 302 -24.58 3.08 2.57
N LEU A 303 -24.20 4.38 2.54
CA LEU A 303 -23.67 5.02 1.35
C LEU A 303 -22.14 4.79 1.24
N GLU A 304 -21.42 4.73 2.36
CA GLU A 304 -20.01 4.30 2.38
C GLU A 304 -19.90 2.88 1.82
N GLU A 305 -20.78 1.97 2.27
CA GLU A 305 -20.76 0.57 1.80
C GLU A 305 -21.05 0.44 0.30
N GLN A 306 -21.93 1.29 -0.26
CA GLN A 306 -22.18 1.32 -1.71
C GLN A 306 -20.98 1.78 -2.54
N ALA A 307 -20.04 2.51 -1.94
CA ALA A 307 -18.80 2.90 -2.61
C ALA A 307 -17.76 1.77 -2.64
N ARG A 308 -17.89 0.76 -1.77
CA ARG A 308 -16.97 -0.38 -1.67
C ARG A 308 -17.20 -1.38 -2.81
N ILE A 309 -16.20 -2.16 -3.10
CA ILE A 309 -16.32 -3.32 -3.99
C ILE A 309 -16.62 -4.54 -3.14
N SER A 310 -17.79 -5.16 -3.33
CA SER A 310 -18.18 -6.37 -2.60
C SER A 310 -17.66 -7.64 -3.29
N ALA A 311 -17.55 -8.74 -2.51
CA ALA A 311 -17.20 -10.06 -3.02
C ALA A 311 -18.19 -10.55 -4.09
N GLU A 312 -19.50 -10.28 -3.91
CA GLU A 312 -20.54 -10.65 -4.87
C GLU A 312 -20.35 -9.94 -6.23
N ARG A 313 -19.95 -8.66 -6.20
CA ARG A 313 -19.67 -7.91 -7.44
C ARG A 313 -18.47 -8.50 -8.17
N ILE A 314 -17.43 -8.93 -7.45
CA ILE A 314 -16.28 -9.62 -8.02
C ILE A 314 -16.72 -10.96 -8.63
N VAL A 315 -17.45 -11.80 -7.88
CA VAL A 315 -17.97 -13.09 -8.35
C VAL A 315 -18.80 -12.93 -9.63
N THR A 316 -19.74 -11.98 -9.65
CA THR A 316 -20.58 -11.68 -10.82
C THR A 316 -19.74 -11.28 -12.02
N THR A 317 -18.71 -10.42 -11.80
CA THR A 317 -17.82 -9.96 -12.86
C THR A 317 -16.99 -11.12 -13.42
N VAL A 318 -16.43 -11.98 -12.56
CA VAL A 318 -15.64 -13.14 -12.98
C VAL A 318 -16.50 -14.11 -13.81
N ARG A 319 -17.70 -14.46 -13.34
CA ARG A 319 -18.63 -15.33 -14.09
C ARG A 319 -18.94 -14.76 -15.47
N HIS A 320 -19.26 -13.47 -15.52
CA HIS A 320 -19.51 -12.81 -16.82
C HIS A 320 -18.28 -12.89 -17.75
N MET A 321 -17.07 -12.71 -17.24
CA MET A 321 -15.83 -12.82 -18.03
C MET A 321 -15.54 -14.25 -18.51
N LEU A 322 -16.07 -15.25 -17.81
CA LEU A 322 -15.96 -16.65 -18.19
C LEU A 322 -17.10 -17.14 -19.07
N GLY A 323 -18.17 -16.36 -19.28
CA GLY A 323 -19.36 -16.75 -20.03
C GLY A 323 -20.26 -17.72 -19.25
N ALA A 324 -20.21 -17.68 -17.90
CA ALA A 324 -20.93 -18.57 -17.00
C ALA A 324 -22.06 -17.86 -16.22
#